data_ff67911345b3b69725e20a368872c77f
#
_entry.id   ff67911345b3b69725e20a368872c77f
#
_cell.length_a   1.000
_cell.length_b   1.000
_cell.length_c   1.000
_cell.angle_alpha   90.00
_cell.angle_beta   90.00
_cell.angle_gamma   90.00
#
_symmetry.space_group_name_H-M   'P 1'
#
loop_
_entity.id
_entity.type
_entity.pdbx_description
1 polymer ?
#
loop_
_entity_poly.entity_id
_entity_poly.type
_entity_poly.pdbx_seq_one_letter_code
_entity_poly.pdbx_strand_id
1 'polypeptide(L)'
;MNNSIDINSNLKIIKEISPYLLKMRENTNAAYKASCDDFVRMADMLSLSFMQKIESSKNLYYSVLSSENLMGKIVDINSLYTLYRSLLETLIFFHYGFVLPNNTDEKTLSILLWKIAGLQNYINTQENIPDKIKIKTNHYIEDYNTIKSEILEIISN
;
A
#
# COMPACT_ATOMS: atom_id res chain seq x y z
N MET A 1 -13.76 -2.38 34.09
CA MET A 1 -13.97 -3.22 32.87
C MET A 1 -12.61 -3.49 32.28
N ASN A 2 -12.06 -4.70 32.52
CA ASN A 2 -10.80 -5.12 31.92
C ASN A 2 -11.09 -5.58 30.48
N ASN A 3 -10.96 -4.67 29.52
CA ASN A 3 -10.85 -5.06 28.12
C ASN A 3 -9.44 -5.62 27.89
N SER A 4 -9.19 -6.84 28.36
CA SER A 4 -8.05 -7.60 27.85
C SER A 4 -8.32 -7.87 26.38
N ILE A 5 -7.65 -7.15 25.51
CA ILE A 5 -7.65 -7.44 24.07
C ILE A 5 -7.23 -8.89 23.94
N ASP A 6 -8.12 -9.74 23.46
CA ASP A 6 -7.80 -11.16 23.26
C ASP A 6 -6.83 -11.28 22.08
N ILE A 7 -5.55 -11.22 22.44
CA ILE A 7 -4.40 -11.32 21.54
C ILE A 7 -4.44 -12.61 20.72
N ASN A 8 -4.92 -13.70 21.33
CA ASN A 8 -4.97 -15.00 20.67
C ASN A 8 -6.03 -15.05 19.58
N SER A 9 -7.18 -14.38 19.74
CA SER A 9 -8.21 -14.32 18.71
C SER A 9 -7.73 -13.52 17.50
N ASN A 10 -7.02 -12.42 17.69
CA ASN A 10 -6.46 -11.60 16.59
C ASN A 10 -5.38 -12.36 15.81
N LEU A 11 -4.49 -13.08 16.49
CA LEU A 11 -3.49 -13.94 15.83
C LEU A 11 -4.14 -15.10 15.06
N LYS A 12 -5.23 -15.64 15.55
CA LYS A 12 -6.01 -16.67 14.86
C LYS A 12 -6.57 -16.13 13.54
N ILE A 13 -7.18 -14.95 13.55
CA ILE A 13 -7.70 -14.29 12.35
C ILE A 13 -6.58 -14.07 11.33
N ILE A 14 -5.41 -13.56 11.74
CA ILE A 14 -4.27 -13.36 10.85
C ILE A 14 -3.82 -14.70 10.23
N LYS A 15 -3.73 -15.76 11.00
CA LYS A 15 -3.38 -17.10 10.49
C LYS A 15 -4.40 -17.64 9.50
N GLU A 16 -5.68 -17.40 9.74
CA GLU A 16 -6.76 -17.83 8.84
C GLU A 16 -6.77 -17.06 7.52
N ILE A 17 -6.46 -15.74 7.53
CA ILE A 17 -6.47 -14.89 6.33
C ILE A 17 -5.21 -15.07 5.49
N SER A 18 -4.05 -15.34 6.11
CA SER A 18 -2.75 -15.41 5.42
C SER A 18 -2.72 -16.32 4.18
N PRO A 19 -3.32 -17.53 4.18
CA PRO A 19 -3.35 -18.40 2.99
C PRO A 19 -4.13 -17.80 1.82
N TYR A 20 -5.22 -17.07 2.10
CA TYR A 20 -6.01 -16.41 1.05
C TYR A 20 -5.26 -15.25 0.41
N LEU A 21 -4.53 -14.47 1.23
CA LEU A 21 -3.69 -13.38 0.73
C LEU A 21 -2.53 -13.90 -0.13
N LEU A 22 -1.91 -15.01 0.28
CA LEU A 22 -0.87 -15.64 -0.50
C LEU A 22 -1.40 -16.11 -1.87
N LYS A 23 -2.55 -16.79 -1.87
CA LYS A 23 -3.20 -17.23 -3.12
C LYS A 23 -3.63 -16.07 -4.01
N MET A 24 -4.12 -14.98 -3.42
CA MET A 24 -4.43 -13.76 -4.17
C MET A 24 -3.19 -13.23 -4.87
N ARG A 25 -2.06 -13.15 -4.17
CA ARG A 25 -0.78 -12.70 -4.74
C ARG A 25 -0.27 -13.63 -5.84
N GLU A 26 -0.35 -14.94 -5.65
CA GLU A 26 0.04 -15.91 -6.68
C GLU A 26 -0.76 -15.71 -7.96
N ASN A 27 -2.07 -15.49 -7.83
CA ASN A 27 -2.96 -15.23 -8.96
C ASN A 27 -2.64 -13.89 -9.65
N THR A 28 -2.41 -12.81 -8.92
CA THR A 28 -2.07 -11.49 -9.50
C THR A 28 -0.72 -11.53 -10.20
N ASN A 29 0.28 -12.18 -9.61
CA ASN A 29 1.59 -12.35 -10.23
C ASN A 29 1.52 -13.21 -11.50
N ALA A 30 0.74 -14.29 -11.51
CA ALA A 30 0.52 -15.11 -12.70
C ALA A 30 -0.19 -14.31 -13.80
N ALA A 31 -1.22 -13.54 -13.46
CA ALA A 31 -1.94 -12.68 -14.40
C ALA A 31 -1.03 -11.59 -14.99
N TYR A 32 -0.18 -10.96 -14.19
CA TYR A 32 0.80 -9.99 -14.66
C TYR A 32 1.81 -10.62 -15.64
N LYS A 33 2.38 -11.78 -15.29
CA LYS A 33 3.31 -12.49 -16.18
C LYS A 33 2.68 -12.89 -17.53
N ALA A 34 1.37 -13.14 -17.52
CA ALA A 34 0.63 -13.50 -18.73
C ALA A 34 0.27 -12.30 -19.61
N SER A 35 -0.08 -11.15 -19.01
CA SER A 35 -0.60 -9.98 -19.73
C SER A 35 0.39 -8.83 -19.88
N CYS A 36 1.40 -8.75 -19.02
CA CYS A 36 2.28 -7.57 -18.84
C CYS A 36 1.51 -6.25 -18.65
N ASP A 37 0.30 -6.34 -18.11
CA ASP A 37 -0.60 -5.20 -17.90
C ASP A 37 -0.17 -4.40 -16.66
N ASP A 38 0.02 -3.10 -16.84
CA ASP A 38 0.40 -2.18 -15.75
C ASP A 38 -0.63 -2.16 -14.63
N PHE A 39 -1.91 -2.30 -14.93
CA PHE A 39 -2.97 -2.37 -13.93
C PHE A 39 -2.81 -3.60 -13.03
N VAL A 40 -2.57 -4.77 -13.64
CA VAL A 40 -2.33 -6.02 -12.90
C VAL A 40 -1.03 -5.94 -12.10
N ARG A 41 0.03 -5.33 -12.66
CA ARG A 41 1.31 -5.12 -11.96
C ARG A 41 1.13 -4.28 -10.71
N MET A 42 0.36 -3.21 -10.79
CA MET A 42 0.09 -2.35 -9.63
C MET A 42 -0.73 -3.04 -8.57
N ALA A 43 -1.73 -3.83 -8.97
CA ALA A 43 -2.51 -4.67 -8.06
C ALA A 43 -1.60 -5.68 -7.31
N ASP A 44 -0.65 -6.29 -8.01
CA ASP A 44 0.33 -7.21 -7.40
C ASP A 44 1.25 -6.48 -6.40
N MET A 45 1.76 -5.31 -6.76
CA MET A 45 2.58 -4.48 -5.85
C MET A 45 1.83 -4.06 -4.59
N LEU A 46 0.57 -3.67 -4.70
CA LEU A 46 -0.26 -3.31 -3.55
C LEU A 46 -0.56 -4.52 -2.68
N SER A 47 -0.87 -5.68 -3.28
CA SER A 47 -1.10 -6.92 -2.55
C SER A 47 0.16 -7.36 -1.79
N LEU A 48 1.34 -7.24 -2.40
CA LEU A 48 2.62 -7.50 -1.73
C LEU A 48 2.86 -6.55 -0.55
N SER A 49 2.63 -5.24 -0.75
CA SER A 49 2.75 -4.24 0.32
C SER A 49 1.81 -4.55 1.49
N PHE A 50 0.58 -4.94 1.19
CA PHE A 50 -0.40 -5.33 2.20
C PHE A 50 0.06 -6.56 3.01
N MET A 51 0.56 -7.60 2.33
CA MET A 51 1.10 -8.79 2.99
C MET A 51 2.31 -8.48 3.87
N GLN A 52 3.24 -7.64 3.40
CA GLN A 52 4.41 -7.22 4.18
C GLN A 52 4.00 -6.49 5.46
N LYS A 53 2.98 -5.64 5.40
CA LYS A 53 2.45 -4.92 6.57
C LYS A 53 1.79 -5.87 7.57
N ILE A 54 1.05 -6.88 7.10
CA ILE A 54 0.46 -7.91 7.95
C ILE A 54 1.58 -8.71 8.67
N GLU A 55 2.60 -9.13 7.92
CA GLU A 55 3.70 -9.89 8.51
C GLU A 55 4.52 -9.05 9.50
N SER A 56 4.73 -7.77 9.21
CA SER A 56 5.37 -6.83 10.14
C SER A 56 4.56 -6.66 11.42
N SER A 57 3.23 -6.52 11.31
CA SER A 57 2.34 -6.43 12.47
C SER A 57 2.38 -7.70 13.32
N LYS A 58 2.39 -8.85 12.67
CA LYS A 58 2.50 -10.17 13.31
C LYS A 58 3.85 -10.31 14.05
N ASN A 59 4.96 -9.95 13.41
CA ASN A 59 6.28 -10.03 14.01
C ASN A 59 6.43 -9.09 15.21
N LEU A 60 5.90 -7.88 15.13
CA LEU A 60 5.85 -6.94 16.25
C LEU A 60 5.05 -7.52 17.41
N TYR A 61 3.93 -8.17 17.14
CA TYR A 61 3.12 -8.84 18.15
C TYR A 61 3.84 -10.00 18.84
N TYR A 62 4.51 -10.86 18.05
CA TYR A 62 5.27 -11.99 18.60
C TYR A 62 6.48 -11.53 19.41
N SER A 63 7.18 -10.47 19.01
CA SER A 63 8.31 -9.93 19.75
C SER A 63 7.92 -9.46 21.15
N VAL A 64 6.71 -8.92 21.28
CA VAL A 64 6.14 -8.52 22.57
C VAL A 64 5.79 -9.71 23.44
N LEU A 65 5.20 -10.76 22.87
CA LEU A 65 4.82 -11.96 23.62
C LEU A 65 6.00 -12.80 24.10
N SER A 66 7.09 -12.83 23.31
CA SER A 66 8.29 -13.63 23.62
C SER A 66 9.27 -12.92 24.55
N SER A 67 9.06 -11.65 24.88
CA SER A 67 9.96 -10.92 25.76
C SER A 67 9.72 -11.26 27.22
N GLU A 68 10.76 -11.78 27.89
CA GLU A 68 10.75 -12.08 29.34
C GLU A 68 10.88 -10.81 30.19
N ASN A 69 11.36 -9.71 29.64
CA ASN A 69 11.55 -8.45 30.34
C ASN A 69 10.32 -7.55 30.29
N LEU A 70 10.00 -6.86 31.38
CA LEU A 70 8.88 -5.90 31.46
C LEU A 70 8.95 -4.82 30.36
N MET A 71 10.16 -4.38 29.99
CA MET A 71 10.36 -3.41 28.91
C MET A 71 10.02 -3.96 27.51
N GLY A 72 10.21 -5.25 27.26
CA GLY A 72 9.84 -5.87 26.00
C GLY A 72 8.35 -6.18 25.87
N LYS A 73 7.59 -6.09 26.99
CA LYS A 73 6.12 -6.19 26.98
C LYS A 73 5.44 -4.86 26.71
N ILE A 74 6.18 -3.76 26.64
CA ILE A 74 5.66 -2.46 26.21
C ILE A 74 5.52 -2.54 24.68
N VAL A 75 4.32 -2.89 24.23
CA VAL A 75 3.98 -2.75 22.82
C VAL A 75 4.13 -1.28 22.46
N ASP A 76 4.92 -0.99 21.45
CA ASP A 76 4.87 0.32 20.82
C ASP A 76 3.53 0.47 20.09
N ILE A 77 2.54 0.92 20.87
CA ILE A 77 1.17 1.14 20.42
C ILE A 77 1.16 2.10 19.24
N ASN A 78 2.07 3.08 19.19
CA ASN A 78 2.16 4.03 18.10
C ASN A 78 2.61 3.36 16.79
N SER A 79 3.60 2.47 16.86
CA SER A 79 4.01 1.69 15.69
C SER A 79 2.91 0.74 15.21
N LEU A 80 2.20 0.08 16.11
CA LEU A 80 1.03 -0.73 15.76
C LEU A 80 -0.06 0.12 15.10
N TYR A 81 -0.41 1.25 15.69
CA TYR A 81 -1.41 2.15 15.12
C TYR A 81 -1.04 2.62 13.71
N THR A 82 0.23 3.00 13.50
CA THR A 82 0.74 3.41 12.20
C THR A 82 0.66 2.27 11.17
N LEU A 83 0.98 1.05 11.56
CA LEU A 83 0.86 -0.13 10.70
C LEU A 83 -0.60 -0.42 10.34
N TYR A 84 -1.52 -0.38 11.31
CA TYR A 84 -2.96 -0.58 11.07
C TYR A 84 -3.55 0.49 10.16
N ARG A 85 -3.20 1.76 10.39
CA ARG A 85 -3.60 2.86 9.52
C ARG A 85 -3.11 2.62 8.09
N SER A 86 -1.83 2.27 7.94
CA SER A 86 -1.24 1.99 6.62
C SER A 86 -1.83 0.76 5.94
N LEU A 87 -2.26 -0.27 6.70
CA LEU A 87 -3.02 -1.41 6.17
C LEU A 87 -4.38 -0.97 5.64
N LEU A 88 -5.12 -0.19 6.41
CA LEU A 88 -6.44 0.33 6.03
C LEU A 88 -6.35 1.20 4.78
N GLU A 89 -5.40 2.12 4.73
CA GLU A 89 -5.13 2.96 3.56
C GLU A 89 -4.84 2.10 2.32
N THR A 90 -4.00 1.07 2.44
CA THR A 90 -3.69 0.16 1.32
C THR A 90 -4.94 -0.61 0.86
N LEU A 91 -5.78 -1.06 1.79
CA LEU A 91 -7.02 -1.76 1.47
C LEU A 91 -8.02 -0.85 0.75
N ILE A 92 -8.17 0.38 1.22
CA ILE A 92 -9.02 1.40 0.59
C ILE A 92 -8.52 1.68 -0.82
N PHE A 93 -7.23 1.90 -1.01
CA PHE A 93 -6.64 2.11 -2.33
C PHE A 93 -6.87 0.91 -3.25
N PHE A 94 -6.67 -0.31 -2.76
CA PHE A 94 -6.92 -1.51 -3.54
C PHE A 94 -8.37 -1.62 -3.96
N HIS A 95 -9.30 -1.35 -3.06
CA HIS A 95 -10.73 -1.42 -3.35
C HIS A 95 -11.15 -0.38 -4.41
N TYR A 96 -10.82 0.88 -4.19
CA TYR A 96 -11.21 1.96 -5.11
C TYR A 96 -10.45 1.94 -6.43
N GLY A 97 -9.19 1.53 -6.41
CA GLY A 97 -8.35 1.51 -7.61
C GLY A 97 -8.52 0.27 -8.48
N PHE A 98 -8.87 -0.87 -7.90
CA PHE A 98 -8.80 -2.15 -8.62
C PHE A 98 -10.07 -3.00 -8.56
N VAL A 99 -10.93 -2.80 -7.57
CA VAL A 99 -12.16 -3.58 -7.41
C VAL A 99 -13.37 -2.85 -8.01
N LEU A 100 -13.48 -1.55 -7.78
CA LEU A 100 -14.60 -0.74 -8.25
C LEU A 100 -14.59 -0.42 -9.75
N PRO A 101 -13.43 -0.16 -10.42
CA PRO A 101 -13.42 0.20 -11.83
C PRO A 101 -14.01 -0.91 -12.70
N ASN A 102 -15.06 -0.57 -13.47
CA ASN A 102 -15.82 -1.53 -14.27
C ASN A 102 -15.41 -1.56 -15.75
N ASN A 103 -14.84 -0.47 -16.27
CA ASN A 103 -14.44 -0.33 -17.65
C ASN A 103 -12.95 0.07 -17.79
N THR A 104 -12.46 0.11 -19.02
CA THR A 104 -11.06 0.39 -19.33
C THR A 104 -10.67 1.82 -18.93
N ASP A 105 -11.57 2.79 -19.13
CA ASP A 105 -11.28 4.20 -18.85
C ASP A 105 -11.18 4.45 -17.35
N GLU A 106 -12.07 3.88 -16.55
CA GLU A 106 -12.00 3.92 -15.08
C GLU A 106 -10.73 3.26 -14.55
N LYS A 107 -10.31 2.13 -15.14
CA LYS A 107 -9.06 1.46 -14.77
C LYS A 107 -7.85 2.32 -15.11
N THR A 108 -7.83 2.90 -16.31
CA THR A 108 -6.77 3.80 -16.75
C THR A 108 -6.70 5.04 -15.85
N LEU A 109 -7.85 5.64 -15.57
CA LEU A 109 -7.96 6.80 -14.68
C LEU A 109 -7.41 6.47 -13.27
N SER A 110 -7.75 5.32 -12.72
CA SER A 110 -7.25 4.89 -11.40
C SER A 110 -5.72 4.77 -11.36
N ILE A 111 -5.11 4.22 -12.41
CA ILE A 111 -3.65 4.13 -12.54
C ILE A 111 -3.02 5.53 -12.63
N LEU A 112 -3.58 6.39 -13.48
CA LEU A 112 -3.06 7.74 -13.70
C LEU A 112 -3.15 8.59 -12.42
N LEU A 113 -4.27 8.52 -11.70
CA LEU A 113 -4.45 9.19 -10.42
C LEU A 113 -3.44 8.72 -9.37
N TRP A 114 -3.14 7.44 -9.34
CA TRP A 114 -2.13 6.92 -8.42
C TRP A 114 -0.71 7.35 -8.81
N LYS A 115 -0.38 7.30 -10.09
CA LYS A 115 0.92 7.77 -10.61
C LYS A 115 1.12 9.26 -10.31
N ILE A 116 0.12 10.10 -10.57
CA ILE A 116 0.22 11.55 -10.34
C ILE A 116 0.36 11.88 -8.84
N ALA A 117 -0.35 11.15 -7.96
CA ALA A 117 -0.21 11.32 -6.52
C ALA A 117 1.20 10.97 -6.02
N GLY A 118 1.80 9.89 -6.57
CA GLY A 118 3.18 9.51 -6.28
C GLY A 118 4.19 10.57 -6.74
N LEU A 119 4.03 11.07 -7.96
CA LEU A 119 4.88 12.14 -8.51
C LEU A 119 4.76 13.44 -7.72
N GLN A 120 3.54 13.85 -7.36
CA GLN A 120 3.29 15.04 -6.56
C GLN A 120 3.98 14.94 -5.18
N ASN A 121 3.84 13.79 -4.52
CA ASN A 121 4.49 13.56 -3.24
C ASN A 121 6.02 13.58 -3.36
N TYR A 122 6.58 13.01 -4.44
CA TYR A 122 8.01 13.05 -4.71
C TYR A 122 8.51 14.48 -4.94
N ILE A 123 7.83 15.26 -5.80
CA ILE A 123 8.16 16.64 -6.08
C ILE A 123 8.15 17.49 -4.81
N ASN A 124 7.08 17.39 -4.01
CA ASN A 124 6.95 18.12 -2.73
C ASN A 124 8.06 17.74 -1.75
N THR A 125 8.47 16.47 -1.74
CA THR A 125 9.58 16.02 -0.88
C THR A 125 10.90 16.63 -1.33
N GLN A 126 11.16 16.71 -2.64
CA GLN A 126 12.38 17.29 -3.19
C GLN A 126 12.48 18.81 -2.96
N GLU A 127 11.37 19.52 -2.93
CA GLU A 127 11.35 20.96 -2.63
C GLU A 127 11.88 21.27 -1.21
N ASN A 128 11.74 20.34 -0.29
CA ASN A 128 12.18 20.47 1.10
C ASN A 128 13.62 19.97 1.36
N ILE A 129 14.32 19.47 0.32
CA ILE A 129 15.70 18.98 0.43
C ILE A 129 16.69 20.10 0.09
N PRO A 130 17.82 20.22 0.83
CA PRO A 130 18.88 21.18 0.49
C PRO A 130 19.42 20.98 -0.94
N ASP A 131 19.67 22.05 -1.67
CA ASP A 131 20.07 22.04 -3.09
C ASP A 131 21.28 21.14 -3.40
N LYS A 132 22.18 20.97 -2.43
CA LYS A 132 23.37 20.10 -2.57
C LYS A 132 23.04 18.60 -2.74
N ILE A 133 21.85 18.19 -2.31
CA ILE A 133 21.41 16.78 -2.31
C ILE A 133 20.22 16.60 -3.27
N LYS A 134 19.69 17.68 -3.80
CA LYS A 134 18.51 17.71 -4.66
C LYS A 134 18.77 16.98 -5.98
N ILE A 135 17.96 15.95 -6.24
CA ILE A 135 17.99 15.25 -7.53
C ILE A 135 17.32 16.14 -8.57
N LYS A 136 17.83 16.15 -9.81
CA LYS A 136 17.18 16.88 -10.91
C LYS A 136 15.75 16.35 -11.11
N THR A 137 14.77 17.21 -10.86
CA THR A 137 13.34 16.83 -10.85
C THR A 137 12.61 17.16 -12.16
N ASN A 138 13.30 17.77 -13.13
CA ASN A 138 12.65 18.26 -14.35
C ASN A 138 11.83 17.19 -15.08
N HIS A 139 12.36 15.97 -15.23
CA HIS A 139 11.64 14.91 -15.92
C HIS A 139 10.40 14.45 -15.13
N TYR A 140 10.43 14.48 -13.80
CA TYR A 140 9.24 14.16 -12.98
C TYR A 140 8.13 15.21 -13.11
N ILE A 141 8.52 16.48 -13.33
CA ILE A 141 7.59 17.58 -13.60
C ILE A 141 6.95 17.41 -14.98
N GLU A 142 7.75 17.01 -15.98
CA GLU A 142 7.26 16.70 -17.33
C GLU A 142 6.30 15.51 -17.30
N ASP A 143 6.65 14.42 -16.63
CA ASP A 143 5.78 13.25 -16.44
C ASP A 143 4.47 13.63 -15.72
N TYR A 144 4.56 14.45 -14.67
CA TYR A 144 3.38 14.96 -13.96
C TYR A 144 2.44 15.73 -14.88
N ASN A 145 2.97 16.64 -15.70
CA ASN A 145 2.16 17.43 -16.61
C ASN A 145 1.54 16.58 -17.72
N THR A 146 2.27 15.58 -18.22
CA THR A 146 1.77 14.63 -19.22
C THR A 146 0.60 13.84 -18.66
N ILE A 147 0.77 13.22 -17.50
CA ILE A 147 -0.28 12.43 -16.84
C ILE A 147 -1.50 13.30 -16.51
N LYS A 148 -1.28 14.54 -16.07
CA LYS A 148 -2.37 15.49 -15.80
C LYS A 148 -3.19 15.77 -17.03
N SER A 149 -2.55 15.93 -18.20
CA SER A 149 -3.24 16.15 -19.47
C SER A 149 -4.05 14.94 -19.90
N GLU A 150 -3.51 13.71 -19.74
CA GLU A 150 -4.23 12.46 -20.03
C GLU A 150 -5.48 12.29 -19.14
N ILE A 151 -5.36 12.62 -17.85
CA ILE A 151 -6.51 12.60 -16.91
C ILE A 151 -7.60 13.55 -17.37
N LEU A 152 -7.25 14.77 -17.75
CA LEU A 152 -8.21 15.78 -18.21
C LEU A 152 -8.89 15.35 -19.50
N GLU A 153 -8.21 14.68 -20.40
CA GLU A 153 -8.78 14.14 -21.64
C GLU A 153 -9.83 13.05 -21.34
N ILE A 154 -9.50 12.10 -20.44
CA ILE A 154 -10.45 11.03 -20.05
C ILE A 154 -11.71 11.60 -19.39
N ILE A 155 -11.59 12.64 -18.57
CA ILE A 155 -12.74 13.24 -17.85
C ILE A 155 -13.62 14.08 -18.80
N SER A 156 -13.05 14.60 -19.89
CA SER A 156 -13.79 15.46 -20.83
C SER A 156 -14.56 14.69 -21.90
N ASN A 157 -14.32 13.41 -22.06
CA ASN A 157 -15.00 12.51 -22.99
C ASN A 157 -16.17 11.77 -22.31
#